data_0d55fb31df8dcf4ffe1cd0ae22c7182a
#
_entry.id   0d55fb31df8dcf4ffe1cd0ae22c7182a
#
_cell.length_a   1.000
_cell.length_b   1.000
_cell.length_c   1.000
_cell.angle_alpha   90.00
_cell.angle_beta   90.00
_cell.angle_gamma   90.00
#
_symmetry.space_group_name_H-M   'P 1'
#
loop_
_entity.id
_entity.type
_entity.pdbx_description
1 polymer ?
#
loop_
_entity_poly.entity_id
_entity_poly.type
_entity_poly.pdbx_seq_one_letter_code
_entity_poly.pdbx_strand_id
1 'polypeptide(L)'
;MESTAKKQCNILVDVLIAHGIRHFVMSPGSRNAPIIVALARRDGIERHVVVDERSAAFIALGLAQQTGEPVAVVCTSGTALLNYAPAVAEAYYQKLPLIVISADRPMEWIDQDDSQTIRQYEALAQFVKKSYDLPARCDDDTALWYANRIVNDAVSEATSCQRAPVHINVQIDEPINAVAEWTGKQRIIEVSEPSAELSAEAISRLTDEAMGKNILIIAGFGRHMPVWKQKSTGLPNSRMWQC
;
A
#
# COMPACT_ATOMS: atom_id res chain seq x y z
N MET A 1 22.17 -8.88 -10.60
CA MET A 1 22.28 -7.44 -10.92
C MET A 1 22.91 -6.71 -9.73
N GLU A 2 23.65 -5.66 -9.97
CA GLU A 2 24.15 -4.82 -8.89
C GLU A 2 23.02 -3.97 -8.30
N SER A 3 22.87 -3.98 -6.97
CA SER A 3 21.83 -3.25 -6.24
C SER A 3 22.36 -2.85 -4.86
N THR A 4 21.49 -2.35 -3.97
CA THR A 4 21.87 -2.10 -2.58
C THR A 4 22.31 -3.39 -1.87
N ALA A 5 23.28 -3.29 -0.97
CA ALA A 5 23.65 -4.41 -0.10
C ALA A 5 22.57 -4.72 0.96
N LYS A 6 21.59 -3.84 1.15
CA LYS A 6 20.47 -4.03 2.09
C LYS A 6 19.46 -5.01 1.51
N LYS A 7 19.57 -6.28 1.89
CA LYS A 7 18.74 -7.37 1.35
C LYS A 7 17.26 -7.14 1.55
N GLN A 8 16.84 -6.61 2.72
CA GLN A 8 15.45 -6.28 3.01
C GLN A 8 14.86 -5.26 2.03
N CYS A 9 15.67 -4.29 1.55
CA CYS A 9 15.22 -3.31 0.57
C CYS A 9 15.00 -3.95 -0.81
N ASN A 10 15.87 -4.89 -1.21
CA ASN A 10 15.70 -5.64 -2.44
C ASN A 10 14.46 -6.55 -2.37
N ILE A 11 14.28 -7.28 -1.26
CA ILE A 11 13.10 -8.11 -1.03
C ILE A 11 11.83 -7.28 -1.12
N LEU A 12 11.79 -6.14 -0.42
CA LEU A 12 10.66 -5.21 -0.45
C LEU A 12 10.28 -4.86 -1.88
N VAL A 13 11.23 -4.36 -2.66
CA VAL A 13 10.99 -3.90 -4.03
C VAL A 13 10.58 -5.06 -4.95
N ASP A 14 11.26 -6.20 -4.87
CA ASP A 14 10.97 -7.35 -5.72
C ASP A 14 9.56 -7.91 -5.45
N VAL A 15 9.16 -8.02 -4.18
CA VAL A 15 7.82 -8.51 -3.81
C VAL A 15 6.74 -7.53 -4.26
N LEU A 16 6.94 -6.22 -4.03
CA LEU A 16 5.98 -5.20 -4.48
C LEU A 16 5.76 -5.26 -5.99
N ILE A 17 6.84 -5.33 -6.77
CA ILE A 17 6.76 -5.40 -8.24
C ILE A 17 6.08 -6.70 -8.69
N ALA A 18 6.38 -7.82 -8.05
CA ALA A 18 5.77 -9.12 -8.37
C ALA A 18 4.26 -9.15 -8.08
N HIS A 19 3.79 -8.41 -7.09
CA HIS A 19 2.37 -8.17 -6.82
C HIS A 19 1.71 -7.14 -7.74
N GLY A 20 2.44 -6.62 -8.72
CA GLY A 20 1.88 -5.71 -9.72
C GLY A 20 1.90 -4.24 -9.34
N ILE A 21 2.57 -3.84 -8.25
CA ILE A 21 2.75 -2.42 -7.95
C ILE A 21 3.67 -1.82 -9.01
N ARG A 22 3.18 -0.81 -9.73
CA ARG A 22 3.89 -0.18 -10.85
C ARG A 22 4.29 1.26 -10.57
N HIS A 23 3.56 1.98 -9.74
CA HIS A 23 3.81 3.38 -9.43
C HIS A 23 4.47 3.53 -8.06
N PHE A 24 5.64 4.19 -8.05
CA PHE A 24 6.40 4.49 -6.85
C PHE A 24 6.65 5.99 -6.78
N VAL A 25 6.05 6.67 -5.81
CA VAL A 25 6.27 8.09 -5.55
C VAL A 25 7.29 8.21 -4.43
N MET A 26 8.41 8.89 -4.68
CA MET A 26 9.58 8.87 -3.79
C MET A 26 9.98 10.28 -3.38
N SER A 27 10.09 10.53 -2.08
CA SER A 27 10.73 11.73 -1.54
C SER A 27 12.15 11.36 -1.14
N PRO A 28 13.19 11.90 -1.82
CA PRO A 28 14.57 11.48 -1.61
C PRO A 28 15.11 11.94 -0.26
N GLY A 29 15.89 11.08 0.37
CA GLY A 29 16.62 11.34 1.61
C GLY A 29 17.71 10.31 1.82
N SER A 30 18.60 10.54 2.80
CA SER A 30 19.74 9.66 3.02
C SER A 30 19.33 8.26 3.48
N ARG A 31 18.39 8.16 4.46
CA ARG A 31 18.02 6.87 5.05
C ARG A 31 17.27 5.96 4.08
N ASN A 32 16.48 6.51 3.15
CA ASN A 32 15.79 5.71 2.14
C ASN A 32 16.60 5.47 0.86
N ALA A 33 17.87 5.93 0.79
CA ALA A 33 18.70 5.71 -0.38
C ALA A 33 18.80 4.22 -0.79
N PRO A 34 18.94 3.23 0.10
CA PRO A 34 18.94 1.82 -0.28
C PRO A 34 17.65 1.39 -0.99
N ILE A 35 16.49 1.89 -0.56
CA ILE A 35 15.20 1.60 -1.21
C ILE A 35 15.16 2.23 -2.60
N ILE A 36 15.62 3.48 -2.73
CA ILE A 36 15.68 4.19 -4.01
C ILE A 36 16.65 3.49 -4.98
N VAL A 37 17.81 3.03 -4.50
CA VAL A 37 18.77 2.26 -5.31
C VAL A 37 18.12 0.96 -5.79
N ALA A 38 17.43 0.23 -4.90
CA ALA A 38 16.70 -0.98 -5.29
C ALA A 38 15.68 -0.69 -6.38
N LEU A 39 14.86 0.36 -6.23
CA LEU A 39 13.88 0.78 -7.22
C LEU A 39 14.53 1.20 -8.55
N ALA A 40 15.65 1.94 -8.49
CA ALA A 40 16.36 2.43 -9.69
C ALA A 40 16.92 1.30 -10.56
N ARG A 41 17.15 0.12 -9.98
CA ARG A 41 17.70 -1.06 -10.66
C ARG A 41 16.63 -2.03 -11.22
N ARG A 42 15.35 -1.69 -11.13
CA ARG A 42 14.26 -2.53 -11.64
C ARG A 42 13.59 -1.85 -12.83
N ASP A 43 13.24 -2.66 -13.83
CA ASP A 43 12.50 -2.20 -15.01
C ASP A 43 10.98 -2.42 -14.85
N GLY A 44 10.21 -1.83 -15.74
CA GLY A 44 8.75 -2.03 -15.81
C GLY A 44 7.96 -1.33 -14.69
N ILE A 45 8.56 -0.34 -14.03
CA ILE A 45 7.91 0.50 -13.01
C ILE A 45 8.06 1.98 -13.33
N GLU A 46 7.10 2.78 -12.87
CA GLU A 46 7.09 4.23 -12.97
C GLU A 46 7.55 4.87 -11.66
N ARG A 47 8.54 5.72 -11.74
CA ARG A 47 9.18 6.40 -10.62
C ARG A 47 8.88 7.88 -10.68
N HIS A 48 8.21 8.38 -9.66
CA HIS A 48 7.87 9.80 -9.53
C HIS A 48 8.68 10.37 -8.37
N VAL A 49 9.62 11.25 -8.67
CA VAL A 49 10.45 11.90 -7.64
C VAL A 49 9.80 13.23 -7.26
N VAL A 50 9.40 13.35 -6.01
CA VAL A 50 8.73 14.53 -5.45
C VAL A 50 9.37 14.90 -4.14
N VAL A 51 10.01 16.05 -4.06
CA VAL A 51 10.84 16.45 -2.90
C VAL A 51 10.01 16.68 -1.65
N ASP A 52 8.85 17.32 -1.77
CA ASP A 52 7.94 17.58 -0.65
C ASP A 52 7.08 16.35 -0.36
N GLU A 53 7.20 15.80 0.84
CA GLU A 53 6.54 14.56 1.24
C GLU A 53 5.01 14.68 1.22
N ARG A 54 4.45 15.78 1.66
CA ARG A 54 2.99 15.98 1.63
C ARG A 54 2.48 15.96 0.20
N SER A 55 3.15 16.66 -0.70
CA SER A 55 2.81 16.64 -2.13
C SER A 55 2.97 15.26 -2.74
N ALA A 56 4.04 14.52 -2.37
CA ALA A 56 4.27 13.15 -2.81
C ALA A 56 3.12 12.23 -2.43
N ALA A 57 2.67 12.31 -1.18
CA ALA A 57 1.58 11.47 -0.69
C ALA A 57 0.23 11.78 -1.40
N PHE A 58 -0.08 13.06 -1.67
CA PHE A 58 -1.28 13.41 -2.43
C PHE A 58 -1.18 13.04 -3.92
N ILE A 59 0.01 13.08 -4.52
CA ILE A 59 0.23 12.56 -5.88
C ILE A 59 -0.01 11.04 -5.90
N ALA A 60 0.54 10.30 -4.92
CA ALA A 60 0.31 8.86 -4.79
C ALA A 60 -1.18 8.52 -4.60
N LEU A 61 -1.88 9.29 -3.77
CA LEU A 61 -3.33 9.20 -3.58
C LEU A 61 -4.08 9.39 -4.91
N GLY A 62 -3.75 10.45 -5.65
CA GLY A 62 -4.37 10.74 -6.94
C GLY A 62 -4.12 9.66 -7.99
N LEU A 63 -2.91 9.10 -8.03
CA LEU A 63 -2.57 7.95 -8.88
C LEU A 63 -3.40 6.72 -8.52
N ALA A 64 -3.48 6.37 -7.23
CA ALA A 64 -4.27 5.23 -6.77
C ALA A 64 -5.78 5.42 -7.07
N GLN A 65 -6.29 6.63 -6.94
CA GLN A 65 -7.67 6.97 -7.26
C GLN A 65 -7.96 6.86 -8.75
N GLN A 66 -7.08 7.39 -9.60
CA GLN A 66 -7.25 7.42 -11.05
C GLN A 66 -7.09 6.04 -11.69
N THR A 67 -6.07 5.28 -11.27
CA THR A 67 -5.78 3.96 -11.84
C THR A 67 -6.61 2.84 -11.22
N GLY A 68 -7.03 3.01 -9.97
CA GLY A 68 -7.63 1.96 -9.17
C GLY A 68 -6.63 0.87 -8.72
N GLU A 69 -5.33 1.09 -8.96
CA GLU A 69 -4.23 0.18 -8.66
C GLU A 69 -3.52 0.58 -7.36
N PRO A 70 -2.83 -0.35 -6.68
CA PRO A 70 -2.02 -0.01 -5.52
C PRO A 70 -0.81 0.83 -5.92
N VAL A 71 -0.55 1.87 -5.13
CA VAL A 71 0.57 2.80 -5.33
C VAL A 71 1.45 2.82 -4.08
N ALA A 72 2.76 2.77 -4.26
CA ALA A 72 3.72 2.90 -3.18
C ALA A 72 4.22 4.35 -3.04
N VAL A 73 4.31 4.86 -1.81
CA VAL A 73 4.91 6.15 -1.49
C VAL A 73 6.05 5.94 -0.50
N VAL A 74 7.23 6.52 -0.78
CA VAL A 74 8.49 6.22 -0.08
C VAL A 74 9.11 7.50 0.46
N CYS A 75 9.37 7.55 1.77
CA CYS A 75 10.09 8.65 2.42
C CYS A 75 11.29 8.18 3.24
N THR A 76 12.10 9.16 3.63
CA THR A 76 13.18 9.00 4.59
C THR A 76 12.66 8.92 6.02
N SER A 77 13.54 8.86 7.01
CA SER A 77 13.19 8.78 8.43
C SER A 77 12.75 10.10 9.04
N GLY A 78 12.19 10.02 10.24
CA GLY A 78 11.80 11.17 11.03
C GLY A 78 10.43 11.73 10.64
N THR A 79 10.28 13.03 10.75
CA THR A 79 9.02 13.73 10.49
C THR A 79 8.54 13.67 9.03
N ALA A 80 9.37 13.18 8.09
CA ALA A 80 9.00 12.91 6.72
C ALA A 80 7.72 12.05 6.64
N LEU A 81 7.67 10.96 7.42
CA LEU A 81 6.50 10.08 7.50
C LEU A 81 5.22 10.83 7.93
N LEU A 82 5.34 11.74 8.90
CA LEU A 82 4.16 12.47 9.43
C LEU A 82 3.55 13.42 8.39
N ASN A 83 4.32 13.86 7.40
CA ASN A 83 3.80 14.64 6.28
C ASN A 83 2.89 13.83 5.35
N TYR A 84 2.96 12.51 5.40
CA TYR A 84 2.05 11.64 4.64
C TYR A 84 0.67 11.49 5.29
N ALA A 85 0.54 11.77 6.60
CA ALA A 85 -0.66 11.50 7.38
C ALA A 85 -1.96 12.05 6.76
N PRO A 86 -2.04 13.29 6.24
CA PRO A 86 -3.27 13.79 5.64
C PRO A 86 -3.73 12.99 4.43
N ALA A 87 -2.82 12.63 3.53
CA ALA A 87 -3.16 11.85 2.34
C ALA A 87 -3.47 10.40 2.68
N VAL A 88 -2.78 9.82 3.69
CA VAL A 88 -3.04 8.45 4.17
C VAL A 88 -4.41 8.38 4.83
N ALA A 89 -4.79 9.37 5.62
CA ALA A 89 -6.12 9.45 6.20
C ALA A 89 -7.20 9.51 5.11
N GLU A 90 -7.01 10.35 4.10
CA GLU A 90 -7.93 10.45 2.96
C GLU A 90 -8.02 9.11 2.20
N ALA A 91 -6.88 8.46 1.93
CA ALA A 91 -6.84 7.15 1.28
C ALA A 91 -7.59 6.08 2.08
N TYR A 92 -7.50 6.12 3.42
CA TYR A 92 -8.20 5.19 4.31
C TYR A 92 -9.72 5.31 4.16
N TYR A 93 -10.25 6.52 4.24
CA TYR A 93 -11.70 6.75 4.11
C TYR A 93 -12.22 6.54 2.69
N GLN A 94 -11.38 6.76 1.68
CA GLN A 94 -11.70 6.45 0.27
C GLN A 94 -11.47 4.98 -0.11
N LYS A 95 -10.95 4.15 0.80
CA LYS A 95 -10.65 2.72 0.57
C LYS A 95 -9.68 2.51 -0.59
N LEU A 96 -8.62 3.32 -0.65
CA LEU A 96 -7.59 3.25 -1.67
C LEU A 96 -6.37 2.48 -1.15
N PRO A 97 -5.80 1.57 -1.95
CA PRO A 97 -4.67 0.74 -1.54
C PRO A 97 -3.36 1.53 -1.67
N LEU A 98 -3.01 2.31 -0.66
CA LEU A 98 -1.76 3.05 -0.59
C LEU A 98 -0.75 2.28 0.27
N ILE A 99 0.43 2.00 -0.27
CA ILE A 99 1.52 1.33 0.46
C ILE A 99 2.51 2.40 0.90
N VAL A 100 2.44 2.76 2.17
CA VAL A 100 3.33 3.75 2.78
C VAL A 100 4.61 3.06 3.22
N ILE A 101 5.75 3.52 2.73
CA ILE A 101 7.08 2.97 3.04
C ILE A 101 7.90 4.08 3.66
N SER A 102 8.32 3.92 4.90
CA SER A 102 9.23 4.82 5.58
C SER A 102 10.54 4.12 5.92
N ALA A 103 11.66 4.71 5.52
CA ALA A 103 12.94 4.26 6.02
C ALA A 103 13.12 4.70 7.47
N ASP A 104 13.74 3.86 8.29
CA ASP A 104 13.97 4.15 9.70
C ASP A 104 15.36 3.71 10.15
N ARG A 105 15.72 4.12 11.35
CA ARG A 105 16.87 3.55 12.05
C ARG A 105 16.51 2.21 12.66
N PRO A 106 17.52 1.37 12.96
CA PRO A 106 17.32 0.20 13.80
C PRO A 106 16.70 0.59 15.16
N MET A 107 15.88 -0.30 15.70
CA MET A 107 15.09 -0.06 16.91
C MET A 107 15.93 0.39 18.13
N GLU A 108 17.18 -0.09 18.23
CA GLU A 108 18.11 0.25 19.30
C GLU A 108 18.54 1.72 19.31
N TRP A 109 18.36 2.45 18.21
CA TRP A 109 18.68 3.87 18.08
C TRP A 109 17.49 4.81 18.31
N ILE A 110 16.29 4.27 18.43
CA ILE A 110 15.10 5.08 18.71
C ILE A 110 15.17 5.63 20.13
N ASP A 111 14.86 6.93 20.26
CA ASP A 111 14.94 7.67 21.54
C ASP A 111 16.36 7.76 22.15
N GLN A 112 17.40 7.67 21.31
CA GLN A 112 18.81 7.78 21.72
C GLN A 112 19.47 9.09 21.23
N ASP A 113 18.68 10.13 21.02
CA ASP A 113 19.14 11.46 20.51
C ASP A 113 19.82 11.39 19.12
N ASP A 114 19.61 10.29 18.36
CA ASP A 114 20.05 10.24 16.97
C ASP A 114 19.23 11.19 16.10
N SER A 115 19.93 11.87 15.18
CA SER A 115 19.29 12.92 14.37
C SER A 115 18.22 12.35 13.44
N GLN A 116 17.15 13.11 13.21
CA GLN A 116 16.05 12.77 12.32
C GLN A 116 15.41 11.42 12.66
N THR A 117 15.22 11.15 13.94
CA THR A 117 14.64 9.95 14.51
C THR A 117 13.39 10.28 15.30
N ILE A 118 12.32 9.52 15.09
CA ILE A 118 11.07 9.55 15.85
C ILE A 118 10.57 8.11 16.04
N ARG A 119 9.57 7.89 16.86
CA ARG A 119 8.87 6.60 16.94
C ARG A 119 7.96 6.43 15.72
N GLN A 120 8.49 5.82 14.64
CA GLN A 120 7.80 5.71 13.35
C GLN A 120 6.84 4.52 13.27
N TYR A 121 7.22 3.38 13.86
CA TYR A 121 6.35 2.22 13.89
C TYR A 121 5.02 2.59 14.54
N GLU A 122 3.91 2.27 13.86
CA GLU A 122 2.55 2.61 14.26
C GLU A 122 2.21 4.12 14.31
N ALA A 123 3.09 5.01 13.85
CA ALA A 123 2.78 6.45 13.85
C ALA A 123 1.55 6.83 13.02
N LEU A 124 1.13 5.97 12.08
CA LEU A 124 -0.07 6.14 11.25
C LEU A 124 -1.18 5.12 11.59
N ALA A 125 -1.11 4.43 12.74
CA ALA A 125 -1.97 3.29 13.06
C ALA A 125 -3.48 3.56 12.95
N GLN A 126 -3.93 4.79 13.17
CA GLN A 126 -5.35 5.15 13.07
C GLN A 126 -5.87 5.24 11.61
N PHE A 127 -4.98 5.34 10.64
CA PHE A 127 -5.32 5.58 9.24
C PHE A 127 -4.73 4.53 8.29
N VAL A 128 -4.26 3.41 8.83
CA VAL A 128 -3.80 2.25 8.07
C VAL A 128 -4.47 0.99 8.61
N LYS A 129 -4.67 -0.01 7.76
CA LYS A 129 -5.19 -1.30 8.22
C LYS A 129 -4.21 -2.01 9.14
N LYS A 130 -2.93 -1.89 8.82
CA LYS A 130 -1.86 -2.51 9.59
C LYS A 130 -0.53 -1.82 9.36
N SER A 131 0.29 -1.78 10.42
CA SER A 131 1.69 -1.36 10.36
C SER A 131 2.59 -2.58 10.43
N TYR A 132 3.66 -2.56 9.65
CA TYR A 132 4.67 -3.61 9.56
C TYR A 132 6.04 -3.02 9.84
N ASP A 133 6.89 -3.76 10.51
CA ASP A 133 8.26 -3.36 10.80
C ASP A 133 9.24 -4.35 10.17
N LEU A 134 9.97 -3.89 9.16
CA LEU A 134 10.93 -4.69 8.41
C LEU A 134 12.29 -4.62 9.09
N PRO A 135 12.89 -5.76 9.47
CA PRO A 135 14.10 -5.76 10.29
C PRO A 135 15.30 -5.13 9.59
N ALA A 136 16.20 -4.51 10.37
CA ALA A 136 17.40 -3.85 9.87
C ALA A 136 18.38 -4.82 9.20
N ARG A 137 18.41 -6.07 9.66
CA ARG A 137 19.32 -7.11 9.20
C ARG A 137 18.59 -8.33 8.69
N CYS A 138 19.02 -8.81 7.53
CA CYS A 138 18.52 -10.04 6.91
C CYS A 138 19.73 -10.91 6.53
N ASP A 139 20.47 -11.37 7.55
CA ASP A 139 21.75 -12.06 7.35
C ASP A 139 21.59 -13.59 7.26
N ASP A 140 20.49 -14.13 7.79
CA ASP A 140 20.19 -15.56 7.77
C ASP A 140 18.87 -15.85 7.03
N ASP A 141 18.62 -17.12 6.74
CA ASP A 141 17.45 -17.58 5.97
C ASP A 141 16.13 -17.28 6.67
N THR A 142 16.11 -17.27 8.00
CA THR A 142 14.89 -16.98 8.78
C THR A 142 14.53 -15.50 8.64
N ALA A 143 15.50 -14.59 8.75
CA ALA A 143 15.30 -13.17 8.58
C ALA A 143 14.90 -12.82 7.14
N LEU A 144 15.52 -13.48 6.14
CA LEU A 144 15.14 -13.33 4.73
C LEU A 144 13.70 -13.80 4.48
N TRP A 145 13.35 -14.98 5.01
CA TRP A 145 11.98 -15.51 4.92
C TRP A 145 10.97 -14.56 5.59
N TYR A 146 11.30 -14.06 6.78
CA TYR A 146 10.44 -13.17 7.53
C TYR A 146 10.21 -11.83 6.82
N ALA A 147 11.27 -11.22 6.29
CA ALA A 147 11.18 -10.01 5.48
C ALA A 147 10.26 -10.22 4.25
N ASN A 148 10.46 -11.34 3.53
CA ASN A 148 9.60 -11.70 2.40
C ASN A 148 8.14 -11.89 2.84
N ARG A 149 7.90 -12.57 3.96
CA ARG A 149 6.57 -12.81 4.50
C ARG A 149 5.84 -11.52 4.87
N ILE A 150 6.53 -10.58 5.54
CA ILE A 150 5.97 -9.27 5.93
C ILE A 150 5.47 -8.50 4.72
N VAL A 151 6.29 -8.41 3.66
CA VAL A 151 5.92 -7.62 2.48
C VAL A 151 4.73 -8.25 1.74
N ASN A 152 4.71 -9.58 1.59
CA ASN A 152 3.54 -10.26 1.01
C ASN A 152 2.26 -9.99 1.82
N ASP A 153 2.35 -10.06 3.16
CA ASP A 153 1.22 -9.81 4.05
C ASP A 153 0.73 -8.36 3.91
N ALA A 154 1.66 -7.40 3.86
CA ALA A 154 1.34 -5.99 3.70
C ALA A 154 0.60 -5.70 2.38
N VAL A 155 1.05 -6.28 1.26
CA VAL A 155 0.37 -6.10 -0.03
C VAL A 155 -1.02 -6.75 -0.01
N SER A 156 -1.11 -7.98 0.50
CA SER A 156 -2.39 -8.69 0.63
C SER A 156 -3.37 -7.89 1.47
N GLU A 157 -2.91 -7.34 2.61
CA GLU A 157 -3.75 -6.53 3.49
C GLU A 157 -4.23 -5.24 2.81
N ALA A 158 -3.34 -4.56 2.05
CA ALA A 158 -3.70 -3.33 1.35
C ALA A 158 -4.73 -3.55 0.25
N THR A 159 -4.69 -4.71 -0.42
CA THR A 159 -5.45 -4.97 -1.65
C THR A 159 -6.69 -5.83 -1.46
N SER A 160 -6.77 -6.63 -0.38
CA SER A 160 -7.86 -7.57 -0.13
C SER A 160 -9.12 -6.91 0.43
N CYS A 161 -10.29 -7.47 0.10
CA CYS A 161 -11.63 -7.11 0.62
C CYS A 161 -11.91 -5.60 0.63
N GLN A 162 -11.83 -4.98 1.79
CA GLN A 162 -11.89 -3.53 1.91
C GLN A 162 -10.46 -2.99 1.76
N ARG A 163 -10.13 -2.50 0.58
CA ARG A 163 -8.84 -1.86 0.31
C ARG A 163 -8.63 -0.68 1.27
N ALA A 164 -7.40 -0.53 1.74
CA ALA A 164 -7.02 0.63 2.54
C ALA A 164 -5.49 0.72 2.62
N PRO A 165 -4.94 1.85 3.11
CA PRO A 165 -3.51 1.98 3.29
C PRO A 165 -2.91 0.98 4.27
N VAL A 166 -1.65 0.65 4.05
CA VAL A 166 -0.77 -0.06 4.99
C VAL A 166 0.52 0.72 5.17
N HIS A 167 1.20 0.54 6.29
CA HIS A 167 2.49 1.14 6.56
C HIS A 167 3.57 0.06 6.72
N ILE A 168 4.66 0.19 5.99
CA ILE A 168 5.87 -0.63 6.12
C ILE A 168 7.00 0.27 6.59
N ASN A 169 7.35 0.16 7.86
CA ASN A 169 8.54 0.78 8.43
C ASN A 169 9.76 -0.08 8.09
N VAL A 170 10.77 0.48 7.48
CA VAL A 170 11.94 -0.27 6.99
C VAL A 170 13.15 0.16 7.78
N GLN A 171 13.58 -0.68 8.72
CA GLN A 171 14.78 -0.42 9.48
C GLN A 171 16.02 -0.61 8.60
N ILE A 172 16.92 0.37 8.60
CA ILE A 172 18.14 0.37 7.79
C ILE A 172 19.31 0.81 8.65
N ASP A 173 20.25 -0.11 8.89
CA ASP A 173 21.50 0.16 9.61
C ASP A 173 22.59 0.73 8.67
N GLU A 174 23.64 1.27 9.24
CA GLU A 174 24.83 1.68 8.50
C GLU A 174 25.69 0.45 8.07
N PRO A 175 26.48 0.57 7.00
CA PRO A 175 26.51 1.66 6.02
C PRO A 175 25.35 1.60 5.03
N ILE A 176 24.74 2.76 4.72
CA ILE A 176 23.57 2.84 3.82
C ILE A 176 23.95 2.83 2.32
N ASN A 177 25.16 3.19 1.98
CA ASN A 177 25.59 3.37 0.59
C ASN A 177 26.28 2.13 -0.02
N ALA A 178 26.30 1.01 0.70
CA ALA A 178 26.92 -0.20 0.20
C ALA A 178 26.08 -0.83 -0.93
N VAL A 179 26.77 -1.27 -1.97
CA VAL A 179 26.19 -2.01 -3.11
C VAL A 179 26.72 -3.43 -3.13
N ALA A 180 25.91 -4.36 -3.62
CA ALA A 180 26.26 -5.77 -3.77
C ALA A 180 25.49 -6.39 -4.92
N GLU A 181 25.93 -7.55 -5.38
CA GLU A 181 25.17 -8.33 -6.33
C GLU A 181 23.93 -8.92 -5.66
N TRP A 182 22.77 -8.72 -6.31
CA TRP A 182 21.50 -9.27 -5.88
C TRP A 182 21.01 -10.35 -6.83
N THR A 183 20.83 -11.55 -6.29
CA THR A 183 20.36 -12.75 -7.03
C THR A 183 19.18 -13.43 -6.35
N GLY A 184 18.65 -12.82 -5.27
CA GLY A 184 17.56 -13.38 -4.47
C GLY A 184 16.29 -13.59 -5.29
N LYS A 185 15.68 -14.77 -5.14
CA LYS A 185 14.35 -15.06 -5.68
C LYS A 185 13.33 -14.93 -4.56
N GLN A 186 12.24 -14.18 -4.81
CA GLN A 186 11.20 -13.98 -3.83
C GLN A 186 10.09 -15.03 -3.99
N ARG A 187 9.58 -15.48 -2.86
CA ARG A 187 8.34 -16.25 -2.83
C ARG A 187 7.17 -15.29 -2.81
N ILE A 188 6.29 -15.40 -3.79
CA ILE A 188 5.06 -14.62 -3.87
C ILE A 188 3.93 -15.44 -3.28
N ILE A 189 3.14 -14.81 -2.40
CA ILE A 189 2.00 -15.43 -1.73
C ILE A 189 0.75 -14.77 -2.30
N GLU A 190 0.00 -15.51 -3.08
CA GLU A 190 -1.28 -15.08 -3.61
C GLU A 190 -2.38 -15.42 -2.62
N VAL A 191 -3.29 -14.47 -2.39
CA VAL A 191 -4.48 -14.67 -1.57
C VAL A 191 -5.69 -14.65 -2.49
N SER A 192 -6.44 -15.76 -2.48
CA SER A 192 -7.71 -15.81 -3.18
C SER A 192 -8.78 -15.11 -2.38
N GLU A 193 -9.42 -14.10 -2.95
CA GLU A 193 -10.55 -13.42 -2.33
C GLU A 193 -11.81 -14.29 -2.45
N PRO A 194 -12.58 -14.46 -1.37
CA PRO A 194 -13.87 -15.12 -1.46
C PRO A 194 -14.85 -14.25 -2.26
N SER A 195 -15.63 -14.85 -3.13
CA SER A 195 -16.75 -14.17 -3.79
C SER A 195 -17.84 -13.88 -2.75
N ALA A 196 -18.13 -12.59 -2.53
CA ALA A 196 -19.23 -12.16 -1.65
C ALA A 196 -20.51 -12.02 -2.49
N GLU A 197 -21.19 -13.14 -2.74
CA GLU A 197 -22.48 -13.16 -3.42
C GLU A 197 -23.60 -13.41 -2.41
N LEU A 198 -24.75 -12.77 -2.64
CA LEU A 198 -25.94 -13.05 -1.84
C LEU A 198 -26.44 -14.47 -2.15
N SER A 199 -26.90 -15.18 -1.13
CA SER A 199 -27.55 -16.47 -1.36
C SER A 199 -28.84 -16.32 -2.18
N ALA A 200 -29.25 -17.39 -2.85
CA ALA A 200 -30.47 -17.38 -3.65
C ALA A 200 -31.71 -17.02 -2.79
N GLU A 201 -31.75 -17.47 -1.53
CA GLU A 201 -32.82 -17.14 -0.58
C GLU A 201 -32.80 -15.65 -0.21
N ALA A 202 -31.62 -15.06 -0.03
CA ALA A 202 -31.51 -13.63 0.26
C ALA A 202 -31.94 -12.78 -0.94
N ILE A 203 -31.61 -13.20 -2.15
CA ILE A 203 -32.04 -12.54 -3.38
C ILE A 203 -33.57 -12.65 -3.51
N SER A 204 -34.16 -13.85 -3.32
CA SER A 204 -35.61 -14.06 -3.38
C SER A 204 -36.35 -13.16 -2.39
N ARG A 205 -35.90 -13.15 -1.13
CA ARG A 205 -36.47 -12.30 -0.08
C ARG A 205 -36.44 -10.80 -0.44
N LEU A 206 -35.27 -10.31 -0.92
CA LEU A 206 -35.14 -8.91 -1.34
C LEU A 206 -36.06 -8.58 -2.53
N THR A 207 -36.20 -9.54 -3.46
CA THR A 207 -37.07 -9.39 -4.63
C THR A 207 -38.54 -9.30 -4.19
N ASP A 208 -38.97 -10.20 -3.32
CA ASP A 208 -40.34 -10.22 -2.78
C ASP A 208 -40.67 -8.94 -2.01
N GLU A 209 -39.73 -8.45 -1.21
CA GLU A 209 -39.88 -7.18 -0.47
C GLU A 209 -39.95 -5.97 -1.42
N ALA A 210 -39.32 -6.02 -2.57
CA ALA A 210 -39.29 -4.97 -3.57
C ALA A 210 -40.53 -4.96 -4.50
N MET A 211 -41.19 -6.09 -4.64
CA MET A 211 -42.35 -6.25 -5.54
C MET A 211 -43.46 -5.27 -5.21
N GLY A 212 -43.93 -4.57 -6.23
CA GLY A 212 -45.04 -3.61 -6.10
C GLY A 212 -44.71 -2.30 -5.36
N LYS A 213 -43.47 -2.08 -4.98
CA LYS A 213 -43.03 -0.85 -4.31
C LYS A 213 -42.27 0.08 -5.25
N ASN A 214 -42.33 1.39 -4.97
CA ASN A 214 -41.43 2.35 -5.56
C ASN A 214 -40.07 2.26 -4.85
N ILE A 215 -39.02 1.97 -5.59
CA ILE A 215 -37.67 1.75 -5.04
C ILE A 215 -36.79 2.97 -5.36
N LEU A 216 -36.18 3.56 -4.31
CA LEU A 216 -35.11 4.53 -4.43
C LEU A 216 -33.78 3.83 -4.12
N ILE A 217 -32.86 3.83 -5.09
CA ILE A 217 -31.52 3.30 -4.90
C ILE A 217 -30.56 4.48 -4.75
N ILE A 218 -29.90 4.56 -3.60
CA ILE A 218 -28.86 5.56 -3.32
C ILE A 218 -27.52 4.84 -3.40
N ALA A 219 -26.71 5.17 -4.41
CA ALA A 219 -25.34 4.67 -4.55
C ALA A 219 -24.38 5.69 -3.95
N GLY A 220 -23.72 5.30 -2.85
CA GLY A 220 -22.68 6.12 -2.21
C GLY A 220 -21.30 5.92 -2.83
N PHE A 221 -20.26 6.24 -2.06
CA PHE A 221 -18.86 6.05 -2.47
C PHE A 221 -18.57 4.58 -2.82
N GLY A 222 -18.20 4.34 -4.05
CA GLY A 222 -17.83 3.03 -4.56
C GLY A 222 -17.01 3.14 -5.83
N ARG A 223 -16.28 2.09 -6.18
CA ARG A 223 -15.64 2.03 -7.49
C ARG A 223 -16.69 2.23 -8.57
N HIS A 224 -16.36 3.07 -9.52
CA HIS A 224 -17.21 3.29 -10.70
C HIS A 224 -17.30 1.95 -11.47
N MET A 225 -18.34 1.16 -11.19
CA MET A 225 -18.58 -0.10 -11.89
C MET A 225 -19.55 0.17 -13.05
N PRO A 226 -19.10 0.10 -14.30
CA PRO A 226 -19.96 0.25 -15.49
C PRO A 226 -21.16 -0.70 -15.48
N VAL A 227 -21.00 -1.86 -14.82
CA VAL A 227 -22.03 -2.89 -14.66
C VAL A 227 -23.25 -2.42 -13.87
N TRP A 228 -23.09 -1.46 -12.93
CA TRP A 228 -24.21 -0.94 -12.17
C TRP A 228 -25.18 -0.13 -13.04
N LYS A 229 -24.66 0.64 -14.01
CA LYS A 229 -25.50 1.39 -14.96
C LYS A 229 -26.34 0.46 -15.84
N GLN A 230 -25.80 -0.67 -16.28
CA GLN A 230 -26.53 -1.62 -17.12
C GLN A 230 -27.57 -2.44 -16.36
N LYS A 231 -27.30 -2.81 -15.10
CA LYS A 231 -28.23 -3.63 -14.28
C LYS A 231 -29.36 -2.80 -13.69
N SER A 232 -29.16 -1.52 -13.42
CA SER A 232 -30.20 -0.65 -12.84
C SER A 232 -31.26 -0.19 -13.84
N THR A 233 -30.96 -0.19 -15.14
CA THR A 233 -31.95 0.09 -16.18
C THR A 233 -32.97 -1.02 -16.39
N GLY A 234 -32.74 -2.20 -15.84
CA GLY A 234 -33.65 -3.36 -15.90
C GLY A 234 -34.63 -3.49 -14.74
N LEU A 235 -34.58 -2.62 -13.74
CA LEU A 235 -35.50 -2.63 -12.61
C LEU A 235 -36.74 -1.77 -12.96
N PRO A 236 -37.95 -2.34 -13.04
CA PRO A 236 -39.15 -1.58 -13.31
C PRO A 236 -39.40 -0.57 -12.17
N ASN A 237 -39.65 0.68 -12.54
CA ASN A 237 -39.94 1.80 -11.63
C ASN A 237 -38.78 2.25 -10.69
N SER A 238 -37.52 2.03 -11.02
CA SER A 238 -36.38 2.53 -10.23
C SER A 238 -35.92 3.91 -10.72
N ARG A 239 -35.71 4.85 -9.80
CA ARG A 239 -34.98 6.10 -10.05
C ARG A 239 -33.62 6.01 -9.33
N MET A 240 -32.52 6.20 -10.05
CA MET A 240 -31.18 6.21 -9.48
C MET A 240 -30.72 7.66 -9.25
N TRP A 241 -30.24 7.91 -8.05
CA TRP A 241 -29.51 9.14 -7.72
C TRP A 241 -28.05 8.77 -7.39
N GLN A 242 -27.11 9.44 -8.02
CA GLN A 242 -25.70 9.40 -7.66
C GLN A 242 -25.39 10.64 -6.81
N CYS A 243 -24.81 10.42 -5.62
CA CYS A 243 -24.18 11.47 -4.82
C CYS A 243 -22.73 11.63 -5.21
#